data_8a1c67afaf32723cd0df51f856d862e9
#
_entry.id   8a1c67afaf32723cd0df51f856d862e9
#
_cell.length_a   1.000
_cell.length_b   1.000
_cell.length_c   1.000
_cell.angle_alpha   90.00
_cell.angle_beta   90.00
_cell.angle_gamma   90.00
#
_symmetry.space_group_name_H-M   'P 1'
#
loop_
_entity.id
_entity.type
_entity.pdbx_description
1 polymer ?
#
loop_
_entity_poly.entity_id
_entity_poly.type
_entity_poly.pdbx_seq_one_letter_code
_entity_poly.pdbx_strand_id
1 'polypeptide(L)'
;MSNKLESPADVQRWLQTKAADLWPAALGSLSLRRTRCIRKDCSACQSGEKHPSWVLSGHVQKQRFSLYVPDALVPQVQRCLENGRALQELLYASAPRYIKALKRTSFASNS
;
A
#
# COMPACT_ATOMS: atom_id res chain seq x y z
N MET A 1 -0.73 33.32 -10.78
CA MET A 1 -0.21 32.01 -10.69
C MET A 1 1.24 31.92 -11.13
N SER A 2 1.99 31.26 -10.37
CA SER A 2 3.41 31.16 -10.57
C SER A 2 3.77 30.21 -11.70
N ASN A 3 4.62 30.64 -12.63
CA ASN A 3 5.20 29.78 -13.64
C ASN A 3 6.50 29.14 -13.15
N LYS A 4 6.69 29.16 -11.87
CA LYS A 4 7.89 28.64 -11.26
C LYS A 4 8.06 27.16 -11.57
N LEU A 5 9.23 26.80 -12.07
CA LEU A 5 9.56 25.42 -12.37
C LEU A 5 9.77 24.66 -11.07
N GLU A 6 9.27 23.45 -11.06
CA GLU A 6 9.38 22.57 -9.89
C GLU A 6 10.81 22.11 -9.71
N SER A 7 11.36 22.30 -8.50
CA SER A 7 12.69 21.81 -8.15
C SER A 7 12.61 20.41 -7.57
N PRO A 8 13.73 19.68 -7.47
CA PRO A 8 13.74 18.39 -6.79
C PRO A 8 13.22 18.47 -5.35
N ALA A 9 13.54 19.54 -4.64
CA ALA A 9 13.06 19.74 -3.28
C ALA A 9 11.53 19.95 -3.25
N ASP A 10 10.98 20.60 -4.27
CA ASP A 10 9.54 20.79 -4.37
C ASP A 10 8.83 19.45 -4.55
N VAL A 11 9.40 18.57 -5.37
CA VAL A 11 8.83 17.23 -5.57
C VAL A 11 8.85 16.44 -4.27
N GLN A 12 9.96 16.53 -3.52
CA GLN A 12 10.08 15.86 -2.23
C GLN A 12 8.99 16.33 -1.26
N ARG A 13 8.79 17.64 -1.16
CA ARG A 13 7.77 18.20 -0.26
C ARG A 13 6.38 17.79 -0.69
N TRP A 14 6.11 17.81 -1.99
CA TRP A 14 4.83 17.38 -2.52
C TRP A 14 4.55 15.91 -2.16
N LEU A 15 5.53 15.03 -2.37
CA LEU A 15 5.39 13.61 -2.06
C LEU A 15 5.17 13.41 -0.56
N GLN A 16 5.96 14.06 0.27
CA GLN A 16 5.85 13.92 1.72
C GLN A 16 4.49 14.40 2.23
N THR A 17 4.01 15.51 1.70
CA THR A 17 2.71 16.07 2.10
C THR A 17 1.57 15.12 1.71
N LYS A 18 1.61 14.60 0.48
CA LYS A 18 0.57 13.68 0.03
C LYS A 18 0.64 12.34 0.77
N ALA A 19 1.85 11.83 0.98
CA ALA A 19 2.03 10.54 1.64
C ALA A 19 1.60 10.59 3.11
N ALA A 20 1.73 11.73 3.77
CA ALA A 20 1.35 11.87 5.17
C ALA A 20 -0.13 11.56 5.41
N ASP A 21 -0.99 11.81 4.41
CA ASP A 21 -2.41 11.56 4.52
C ASP A 21 -2.79 10.11 4.18
N LEU A 22 -1.81 9.31 3.74
CA LEU A 22 -2.06 7.94 3.29
C LEU A 22 -1.53 6.91 4.28
N TRP A 23 -1.82 7.15 5.55
CA TRP A 23 -1.48 6.22 6.62
C TRP A 23 -2.74 5.87 7.41
N PRO A 24 -2.91 4.62 7.84
CA PRO A 24 -2.04 3.46 7.60
C PRO A 24 -2.09 2.98 6.15
N ALA A 25 -1.01 2.38 5.69
CA ALA A 25 -0.88 1.93 4.31
C ALA A 25 -0.21 0.56 4.26
N ALA A 26 -0.67 -0.26 3.32
CA ALA A 26 -0.11 -1.58 3.09
C ALA A 26 -0.37 -1.99 1.64
N LEU A 27 0.48 -2.85 1.13
CA LEU A 27 0.28 -3.47 -0.17
C LEU A 27 0.08 -4.97 0.02
N GLY A 28 -0.83 -5.52 -0.75
CA GLY A 28 -1.14 -6.92 -0.66
C GLY A 28 -2.52 -7.20 -1.21
N SER A 29 -2.98 -8.40 -0.97
CA SER A 29 -4.27 -8.86 -1.45
C SER A 29 -5.07 -9.43 -0.29
N LEU A 30 -6.26 -8.90 -0.08
CA LEU A 30 -7.17 -9.40 0.95
C LEU A 30 -8.20 -10.31 0.28
N SER A 31 -8.26 -11.55 0.73
CA SER A 31 -9.17 -12.52 0.15
C SER A 31 -9.92 -13.28 1.24
N LEU A 32 -11.15 -13.65 0.91
CA LEU A 32 -11.95 -14.48 1.80
C LEU A 32 -11.72 -15.94 1.39
N ARG A 33 -11.22 -16.72 2.30
CA ARG A 33 -10.98 -18.14 2.07
C ARG A 33 -11.85 -18.98 2.99
N ARG A 34 -12.40 -20.06 2.46
CA ARG A 34 -13.16 -21.01 3.25
C ARG A 34 -12.25 -22.19 3.55
N THR A 35 -11.61 -22.13 4.71
CA THR A 35 -10.68 -23.17 5.14
C THR A 35 -11.10 -23.71 6.49
N ARG A 36 -10.58 -24.88 6.83
CA ARG A 36 -10.79 -25.42 8.17
C ARG A 36 -10.17 -24.49 9.19
N CYS A 37 -10.89 -24.30 10.28
CA CYS A 37 -10.39 -23.52 11.39
C CYS A 37 -9.19 -24.24 12.01
N ILE A 38 -8.17 -23.47 12.39
CA ILE A 38 -6.98 -24.02 13.05
C ILE A 38 -7.33 -24.45 14.48
N ARG A 39 -8.39 -23.88 15.07
CA ARG A 39 -8.79 -24.18 16.43
C ARG A 39 -9.46 -25.55 16.51
N LYS A 40 -8.95 -26.40 17.40
CA LYS A 40 -9.49 -27.75 17.57
C LYS A 40 -10.89 -27.74 18.15
N ASP A 41 -11.26 -26.70 18.87
CA ASP A 41 -12.53 -26.64 19.61
C ASP A 41 -13.64 -25.93 18.85
N CYS A 42 -13.43 -25.67 17.56
CA CYS A 42 -14.44 -24.98 16.77
C CYS A 42 -15.58 -25.92 16.42
N SER A 43 -16.79 -25.63 16.89
CA SER A 43 -17.94 -26.47 16.65
C SER A 43 -18.30 -26.59 15.18
N ALA A 44 -18.12 -25.51 14.42
CA ALA A 44 -18.39 -25.52 12.98
C ALA A 44 -17.41 -26.43 12.25
N CYS A 45 -16.14 -26.44 12.66
CA CYS A 45 -15.14 -27.32 12.04
C CYS A 45 -15.39 -28.77 12.42
N GLN A 46 -15.87 -29.03 13.65
CA GLN A 46 -16.22 -30.36 14.08
C GLN A 46 -17.39 -30.94 13.29
N SER A 47 -18.29 -30.07 12.82
CA SER A 47 -19.42 -30.52 12.01
C SER A 47 -19.05 -30.65 10.53
N GLY A 48 -17.77 -30.40 10.17
CA GLY A 48 -17.29 -30.53 8.80
C GLY A 48 -17.44 -29.30 7.97
N GLU A 49 -17.97 -28.23 8.52
CA GLU A 49 -18.11 -26.96 7.79
C GLU A 49 -16.80 -26.20 7.77
N LYS A 50 -16.53 -25.54 6.62
CA LYS A 50 -15.35 -24.70 6.50
C LYS A 50 -15.70 -23.30 6.92
N HIS A 51 -14.81 -22.69 7.71
CA HIS A 51 -14.97 -21.31 8.12
C HIS A 51 -14.53 -20.37 7.03
N PRO A 52 -15.32 -19.31 6.75
CA PRO A 52 -14.80 -18.21 5.95
C PRO A 52 -13.77 -17.44 6.79
N SER A 53 -12.60 -17.23 6.23
CA SER A 53 -11.52 -16.50 6.88
C SER A 53 -10.90 -15.50 5.92
N TRP A 54 -10.70 -14.29 6.41
CA TRP A 54 -10.00 -13.27 5.63
C TRP A 54 -8.50 -13.45 5.79
N VAL A 55 -7.80 -13.40 4.67
CA VAL A 55 -6.35 -13.58 4.64
C VAL A 55 -5.74 -12.44 3.83
N LEU A 56 -4.75 -11.80 4.42
CA LEU A 56 -3.94 -10.79 3.73
C LEU A 56 -2.68 -11.48 3.24
N SER A 57 -2.46 -11.44 1.93
CA SER A 57 -1.30 -12.05 1.28
C SER A 57 -0.46 -10.99 0.59
N GLY A 58 0.83 -11.19 0.59
CA GLY A 58 1.74 -10.27 -0.08
C GLY A 58 3.15 -10.81 -0.09
N HIS A 59 4.08 -9.95 -0.49
CA HIS A 59 5.50 -10.30 -0.55
C HIS A 59 6.33 -9.21 0.11
N VAL A 60 7.34 -9.64 0.86
CA VAL A 60 8.34 -8.76 1.40
C VAL A 60 9.69 -9.35 1.04
N GLN A 61 10.51 -8.61 0.29
CA GLN A 61 11.85 -9.05 -0.12
C GLN A 61 11.82 -10.44 -0.78
N LYS A 62 10.88 -10.63 -1.70
CA LYS A 62 10.68 -11.89 -2.43
C LYS A 62 10.12 -13.04 -1.60
N GLN A 63 9.84 -12.80 -0.33
CA GLN A 63 9.22 -13.79 0.53
C GLN A 63 7.72 -13.53 0.61
N ARG A 64 6.96 -14.58 0.36
CA ARG A 64 5.51 -14.50 0.44
C ARG A 64 5.05 -14.62 1.89
N PHE A 65 4.07 -13.80 2.25
CA PHE A 65 3.43 -13.92 3.56
C PHE A 65 1.92 -14.08 3.40
N SER A 66 1.30 -14.68 4.41
CA SER A 66 -0.15 -14.80 4.51
C SER A 66 -0.51 -14.59 5.97
N LEU A 67 -1.39 -13.64 6.23
CA LEU A 67 -1.80 -13.30 7.59
C LEU A 67 -3.31 -13.43 7.71
N TYR A 68 -3.76 -14.12 8.75
CA TYR A 68 -5.17 -14.15 9.09
C TYR A 68 -5.62 -12.77 9.57
N VAL A 69 -6.77 -12.32 9.05
CA VAL A 69 -7.34 -11.03 9.44
C VAL A 69 -8.68 -11.28 10.11
N PRO A 70 -8.81 -11.00 11.41
CA PRO A 70 -10.10 -11.10 12.08
C PRO A 70 -11.15 -10.20 11.43
N ASP A 71 -12.40 -10.66 11.44
CA ASP A 71 -13.50 -9.93 10.82
C ASP A 71 -13.57 -8.48 11.29
N ALA A 72 -13.33 -8.25 12.58
CA ALA A 72 -13.39 -6.91 13.16
C ALA A 72 -12.34 -5.96 12.57
N LEU A 73 -11.24 -6.49 12.04
CA LEU A 73 -10.15 -5.69 11.50
C LEU A 73 -10.23 -5.51 9.99
N VAL A 74 -11.15 -6.21 9.32
CA VAL A 74 -11.24 -6.16 7.86
C VAL A 74 -11.42 -4.72 7.33
N PRO A 75 -12.32 -3.89 7.88
CA PRO A 75 -12.46 -2.52 7.37
C PRO A 75 -11.16 -1.72 7.48
N GLN A 76 -10.41 -1.91 8.57
CA GLN A 76 -9.13 -1.21 8.76
C GLN A 76 -8.08 -1.68 7.76
N VAL A 77 -8.03 -3.00 7.51
CA VAL A 77 -7.11 -3.57 6.53
C VAL A 77 -7.47 -3.10 5.13
N GLN A 78 -8.76 -3.04 4.80
CA GLN A 78 -9.20 -2.52 3.51
C GLN A 78 -8.74 -1.09 3.30
N ARG A 79 -8.86 -0.26 4.33
CA ARG A 79 -8.38 1.13 4.28
C ARG A 79 -6.86 1.17 4.07
N CYS A 80 -6.12 0.30 4.75
CA CYS A 80 -4.67 0.21 4.56
C CYS A 80 -4.33 -0.08 3.10
N LEU A 81 -5.05 -1.02 2.49
CA LEU A 81 -4.79 -1.40 1.10
C LEU A 81 -5.16 -0.30 0.12
N GLU A 82 -6.25 0.42 0.37
CA GLU A 82 -6.62 1.58 -0.42
C GLU A 82 -5.55 2.66 -0.35
N ASN A 83 -5.09 2.97 0.85
CA ASN A 83 -4.02 3.95 1.05
C ASN A 83 -2.72 3.47 0.43
N GLY A 84 -2.43 2.17 0.52
CA GLY A 84 -1.23 1.60 -0.08
C GLY A 84 -1.23 1.74 -1.58
N ARG A 85 -2.36 1.49 -2.22
CA ARG A 85 -2.49 1.66 -3.68
C ARG A 85 -2.33 3.12 -4.07
N ALA A 86 -2.94 4.03 -3.31
CA ALA A 86 -2.81 5.46 -3.55
C ALA A 86 -1.35 5.90 -3.39
N LEU A 87 -0.67 5.38 -2.38
CA LEU A 87 0.75 5.67 -2.15
C LEU A 87 1.61 5.13 -3.30
N GLN A 88 1.30 3.94 -3.80
CA GLN A 88 2.00 3.35 -4.94
C GLN A 88 1.83 4.21 -6.19
N GLU A 89 0.59 4.65 -6.47
CA GLU A 89 0.33 5.55 -7.59
C GLU A 89 1.07 6.86 -7.43
N LEU A 90 1.16 7.34 -6.20
CA LEU A 90 1.89 8.56 -5.88
C LEU A 90 3.38 8.39 -6.19
N LEU A 91 3.96 7.24 -5.87
CA LEU A 91 5.35 6.95 -6.21
C LEU A 91 5.57 6.88 -7.71
N TYR A 92 4.65 6.23 -8.44
CA TYR A 92 4.72 6.21 -9.89
C TYR A 92 4.67 7.61 -10.47
N ALA A 93 3.79 8.46 -9.93
CA ALA A 93 3.66 9.85 -10.41
C ALA A 93 4.87 10.69 -10.06
N SER A 94 5.53 10.42 -8.93
CA SER A 94 6.67 11.21 -8.49
C SER A 94 7.91 11.02 -9.35
N ALA A 95 8.09 9.84 -9.95
CA ALA A 95 9.29 9.54 -10.72
C ALA A 95 9.50 10.48 -11.90
N PRO A 96 8.53 10.64 -12.82
CA PRO A 96 8.74 11.56 -13.94
C PRO A 96 8.88 13.02 -13.48
N ARG A 97 8.15 13.43 -12.45
CA ARG A 97 8.26 14.79 -11.90
C ARG A 97 9.66 15.05 -11.37
N TYR A 98 10.18 14.10 -10.60
CA TYR A 98 11.49 14.23 -9.99
C TYR A 98 12.60 14.25 -11.06
N ILE A 99 12.53 13.34 -12.02
CA ILE A 99 13.53 13.26 -13.09
C ILE A 99 13.52 14.52 -13.93
N LYS A 100 12.33 15.05 -14.26
CA LYS A 100 12.23 16.30 -14.99
C LYS A 100 12.81 17.46 -14.20
N ALA A 101 12.59 17.50 -12.90
CA ALA A 101 13.14 18.53 -12.03
C ALA A 101 14.67 18.44 -11.98
N LEU A 102 15.22 17.23 -11.89
CA LEU A 102 16.66 17.01 -11.92
C LEU A 102 17.28 17.48 -13.22
N LYS A 103 16.65 17.15 -14.35
CA LYS A 103 17.16 17.56 -15.67
C LYS A 103 17.20 19.07 -15.81
N ARG A 104 16.14 19.75 -15.35
CA ARG A 104 16.10 21.21 -15.41
C ARG A 104 17.23 21.83 -14.60
N THR A 105 17.43 21.34 -13.38
CA THR A 105 18.46 21.83 -12.49
C THR A 105 19.86 21.58 -13.08
N SER A 106 20.08 20.38 -13.61
CA SER A 106 21.35 20.00 -14.21
C SER A 106 21.67 20.85 -15.44
N PHE A 107 20.70 21.01 -16.33
CA PHE A 107 20.93 21.81 -17.54
C PHE A 107 21.11 23.30 -17.22
N ALA A 108 20.38 23.80 -16.22
CA ALA A 108 20.53 25.18 -15.80
C ALA A 108 21.93 25.44 -15.25
N SER A 109 22.54 24.51 -14.55
CA SER A 109 23.88 24.68 -14.00
C SER A 109 24.96 24.55 -15.06
N ASN A 110 24.66 23.97 -16.23
CA ASN A 110 25.60 23.80 -17.32
C ASN A 110 25.54 24.91 -18.37
N SER A 111 24.59 25.78 -18.23
CA SER A 111 24.43 26.90 -19.23
C SER A 111 25.20 28.17 -18.92
#